data_508eb9c37506d3887a8d494f546b6a25
#
_entry.id   508eb9c37506d3887a8d494f546b6a25
#
_cell.length_a   1.000
_cell.length_b   1.000
_cell.length_c   1.000
_cell.angle_alpha   90.00
_cell.angle_beta   90.00
_cell.angle_gamma   90.00
#
_symmetry.space_group_name_H-M   'P 1'
#
loop_
_entity.id
_entity.type
_entity.pdbx_description
1 polymer ?
#
loop_
_entity_poly.entity_id
_entity_poly.type
_entity_poly.pdbx_seq_one_letter_code
_entity_poly.pdbx_strand_id
1 'polypeptide(L)'
;MPKLTKRRVSEAQDLEESYRLADIVKQRQKTLDALKLKAGELVLDIGCGVGFLTHEMALQVGKSGKVIGLDKNPAMINHARKRCENLKQTEFYEGDAGKLPVDDQTLDAASCTQVLLYVKDVPNVLAEMRRILKPGGRLVIVETDWRGVVLNNADDSLTNKIFSAWDSAVSSPNLPVHLIPLLKKHGFSQIQ
;
A
#
# COMPACT_ATOMS: atom_id res chain seq x y z
N MET A 1 -12.66 -13.24 -36.85
CA MET A 1 -12.01 -12.58 -35.72
C MET A 1 -11.62 -13.67 -34.72
N PRO A 2 -10.33 -13.85 -34.36
CA PRO A 2 -9.94 -14.86 -33.39
C PRO A 2 -10.49 -14.46 -32.01
N LYS A 3 -11.18 -15.37 -31.34
CA LYS A 3 -11.58 -15.23 -29.94
C LYS A 3 -10.30 -15.18 -29.10
N LEU A 4 -9.98 -14.02 -28.53
CA LEU A 4 -9.02 -13.89 -27.45
C LEU A 4 -9.50 -14.79 -26.29
N THR A 5 -8.90 -15.96 -26.17
CA THR A 5 -9.01 -16.80 -24.98
C THR A 5 -8.41 -15.99 -23.82
N LYS A 6 -9.28 -15.40 -23.00
CA LYS A 6 -8.89 -14.80 -21.73
C LYS A 6 -8.23 -15.89 -20.89
N ARG A 7 -6.90 -15.97 -20.92
CA ARG A 7 -6.13 -16.64 -19.89
C ARG A 7 -6.45 -15.86 -18.60
N ARG A 8 -7.28 -16.43 -17.74
CA ARG A 8 -7.52 -15.88 -16.40
C ARG A 8 -6.25 -16.13 -15.59
N VAL A 9 -5.28 -15.24 -15.73
CA VAL A 9 -4.22 -15.09 -14.74
C VAL A 9 -4.92 -14.61 -13.47
N SER A 10 -4.60 -15.15 -12.30
CA SER A 10 -5.23 -14.67 -11.07
C SER A 10 -4.73 -13.26 -10.80
N GLU A 11 -5.58 -12.40 -10.22
CA GLU A 11 -5.21 -11.03 -9.82
C GLU A 11 -3.89 -10.99 -9.03
N ALA A 12 -3.66 -11.98 -8.18
CA ALA A 12 -2.42 -12.11 -7.41
C ALA A 12 -1.20 -12.42 -8.28
N GLN A 13 -1.36 -13.18 -9.38
CA GLN A 13 -0.27 -13.46 -10.33
C GLN A 13 0.08 -12.24 -11.16
N ASP A 14 -0.93 -11.48 -11.61
CA ASP A 14 -0.72 -10.23 -12.35
C ASP A 14 0.03 -9.20 -11.49
N LEU A 15 -0.35 -9.09 -10.21
CA LEU A 15 0.35 -8.26 -9.24
C LEU A 15 1.78 -8.76 -9.00
N GLU A 16 1.99 -10.06 -8.90
CA GLU A 16 3.33 -10.61 -8.68
C GLU A 16 4.29 -10.29 -9.81
N GLU A 17 3.83 -10.35 -11.07
CA GLU A 17 4.62 -9.94 -12.23
C GLU A 17 4.88 -8.43 -12.22
N SER A 18 3.85 -7.62 -11.95
CA SER A 18 3.97 -6.17 -11.90
C SER A 18 4.95 -5.70 -10.83
N TYR A 19 4.95 -6.34 -9.65
CA TYR A 19 5.85 -5.97 -8.54
C TYR A 19 7.33 -6.31 -8.80
N ARG A 20 7.64 -7.02 -9.86
CA ARG A 20 9.02 -7.29 -10.31
C ARG A 20 9.53 -6.29 -11.35
N LEU A 21 8.69 -5.38 -11.84
CA LEU A 21 9.09 -4.33 -12.76
C LEU A 21 10.07 -3.37 -12.08
N ALA A 22 11.05 -2.88 -12.84
CA ALA A 22 12.17 -2.11 -12.30
C ALA A 22 11.74 -0.81 -11.60
N ASP A 23 10.71 -0.15 -12.10
CA ASP A 23 10.13 1.06 -11.51
C ASP A 23 9.43 0.78 -10.17
N ILE A 24 8.68 -0.33 -10.08
CA ILE A 24 8.02 -0.74 -8.85
C ILE A 24 9.05 -1.21 -7.80
N VAL A 25 10.08 -1.94 -8.20
CA VAL A 25 11.21 -2.28 -7.32
C VAL A 25 11.87 -1.02 -6.78
N LYS A 26 12.13 -0.03 -7.63
CA LYS A 26 12.72 1.26 -7.21
C LYS A 26 11.78 2.05 -6.29
N GLN A 27 10.47 2.06 -6.55
CA GLN A 27 9.47 2.67 -5.67
C GLN A 27 9.50 2.02 -4.28
N ARG A 28 9.50 0.69 -4.23
CA ARG A 28 9.55 -0.08 -2.98
C ARG A 28 10.81 0.20 -2.18
N GLN A 29 11.97 0.28 -2.85
CA GLN A 29 13.23 0.65 -2.20
C GLN A 29 13.15 2.06 -1.58
N LYS A 30 12.61 3.05 -2.30
CA LYS A 30 12.40 4.39 -1.75
C LYS A 30 11.44 4.41 -0.56
N THR A 31 10.42 3.55 -0.55
CA THR A 31 9.52 3.39 0.59
C THR A 31 10.28 2.89 1.82
N LEU A 32 11.13 1.88 1.65
CA LEU A 32 11.99 1.35 2.71
C LEU A 32 12.98 2.39 3.23
N ASP A 33 13.62 3.13 2.33
CA ASP A 33 14.56 4.20 2.68
C ASP A 33 13.87 5.30 3.50
N ALA A 34 12.63 5.67 3.14
CA ALA A 34 11.83 6.67 3.86
C ALA A 34 11.35 6.17 5.22
N LEU A 35 11.03 4.89 5.37
CA LEU A 35 10.64 4.27 6.63
C LEU A 35 11.78 4.28 7.66
N LYS A 36 13.05 4.23 7.24
CA LYS A 36 14.23 4.22 8.11
C LYS A 36 14.12 3.18 9.23
N LEU A 37 13.72 1.96 8.88
CA LEU A 37 13.46 0.89 9.85
C LEU A 37 14.72 0.52 10.62
N LYS A 38 14.51 0.14 11.90
CA LYS A 38 15.56 -0.31 12.80
C LYS A 38 15.29 -1.73 13.27
N ALA A 39 16.35 -2.45 13.61
CA ALA A 39 16.21 -3.77 14.20
C ALA A 39 15.38 -3.72 15.50
N GLY A 40 14.46 -4.66 15.63
CA GLY A 40 13.57 -4.77 16.78
C GLY A 40 12.28 -3.95 16.70
N GLU A 41 12.06 -3.16 15.64
CA GLU A 41 10.82 -2.37 15.48
C GLU A 41 9.61 -3.24 15.16
N LEU A 42 8.43 -2.77 15.61
CA LEU A 42 7.12 -3.30 15.27
C LEU A 42 6.49 -2.42 14.19
N VAL A 43 6.21 -3.02 13.03
CA VAL A 43 5.82 -2.30 11.80
C VAL A 43 4.56 -2.90 11.19
N LEU A 44 3.71 -2.06 10.58
CA LEU A 44 2.53 -2.49 9.83
C LEU A 44 2.66 -2.10 8.35
N ASP A 45 2.35 -3.06 7.48
CA ASP A 45 2.20 -2.88 6.03
C ASP A 45 0.71 -2.92 5.67
N ILE A 46 0.11 -1.75 5.47
CA ILE A 46 -1.32 -1.59 5.19
C ILE A 46 -1.56 -1.77 3.70
N GLY A 47 -2.38 -2.75 3.33
CA GLY A 47 -2.57 -3.18 1.95
C GLY A 47 -1.33 -3.91 1.41
N CYS A 48 -0.85 -4.91 2.16
CA CYS A 48 0.42 -5.60 1.89
C CYS A 48 0.44 -6.38 0.56
N GLY A 49 -0.73 -6.59 -0.06
CA GLY A 49 -0.85 -7.34 -1.30
C GLY A 49 -0.20 -8.72 -1.20
N VAL A 50 0.62 -9.08 -2.19
CA VAL A 50 1.34 -10.36 -2.22
C VAL A 50 2.64 -10.38 -1.36
N GLY A 51 2.87 -9.36 -0.52
CA GLY A 51 3.84 -9.36 0.57
C GLY A 51 5.29 -9.01 0.19
N PHE A 52 5.56 -8.37 -0.94
CA PHE A 52 6.94 -7.98 -1.30
C PHE A 52 7.54 -6.97 -0.32
N LEU A 53 6.81 -5.88 -0.03
CA LEU A 53 7.27 -4.85 0.89
C LEU A 53 7.36 -5.41 2.31
N THR A 54 6.36 -6.16 2.75
CA THR A 54 6.36 -6.85 4.06
C THR A 54 7.59 -7.73 4.24
N HIS A 55 7.96 -8.51 3.22
CA HIS A 55 9.15 -9.37 3.23
C HIS A 55 10.44 -8.54 3.43
N GLU A 56 10.60 -7.47 2.66
CA GLU A 56 11.79 -6.62 2.73
C GLU A 56 11.88 -5.85 4.06
N MET A 57 10.74 -5.38 4.60
CA MET A 57 10.67 -4.81 5.96
C MET A 57 11.10 -5.82 7.01
N ALA A 58 10.62 -7.07 6.90
CA ALA A 58 10.95 -8.12 7.87
C ALA A 58 12.46 -8.45 7.91
N LEU A 59 13.13 -8.34 6.77
CA LEU A 59 14.60 -8.46 6.72
C LEU A 59 15.28 -7.29 7.45
N GLN A 60 14.75 -6.06 7.32
CA GLN A 60 15.34 -4.88 7.98
C GLN A 60 15.13 -4.87 9.50
N VAL A 61 13.91 -5.18 9.98
CA VAL A 61 13.66 -5.23 11.43
C VAL A 61 14.32 -6.43 12.12
N GLY A 62 14.70 -7.43 11.36
CA GLY A 62 15.40 -8.62 11.84
C GLY A 62 14.54 -9.49 12.77
N LYS A 63 15.17 -10.52 13.37
CA LYS A 63 14.49 -11.53 14.20
C LYS A 63 13.90 -11.00 15.51
N SER A 64 14.37 -9.86 15.99
CA SER A 64 13.89 -9.21 17.22
C SER A 64 12.74 -8.24 16.97
N GLY A 65 12.49 -7.87 15.71
CA GLY A 65 11.36 -7.05 15.29
C GLY A 65 10.15 -7.87 14.87
N LYS A 66 9.13 -7.17 14.43
CA LYS A 66 7.90 -7.80 13.91
C LYS A 66 7.30 -6.96 12.81
N VAL A 67 6.85 -7.59 11.73
CA VAL A 67 6.09 -6.94 10.67
C VAL A 67 4.72 -7.58 10.54
N ILE A 68 3.70 -6.76 10.59
CA ILE A 68 2.31 -7.15 10.36
C ILE A 68 1.94 -6.74 8.94
N GLY A 69 1.43 -7.66 8.14
CA GLY A 69 0.82 -7.38 6.84
C GLY A 69 -0.70 -7.43 6.96
N LEU A 70 -1.38 -6.40 6.47
CA LEU A 70 -2.84 -6.34 6.40
C LEU A 70 -3.28 -6.18 4.95
N ASP A 71 -4.24 -6.98 4.49
CA ASP A 71 -4.92 -6.79 3.22
C ASP A 71 -6.38 -7.25 3.32
N LYS A 72 -7.28 -6.61 2.57
CA LYS A 72 -8.69 -7.00 2.54
C LYS A 72 -8.97 -8.23 1.67
N ASN A 73 -8.03 -8.61 0.82
CA ASN A 73 -8.17 -9.73 -0.11
C ASN A 73 -7.47 -10.97 0.46
N PRO A 74 -8.23 -12.03 0.84
CA PRO A 74 -7.65 -13.25 1.40
C PRO A 74 -6.69 -13.97 0.44
N ALA A 75 -6.87 -13.82 -0.88
CA ALA A 75 -5.93 -14.39 -1.84
C ALA A 75 -4.55 -13.72 -1.75
N MET A 76 -4.50 -12.40 -1.57
CA MET A 76 -3.25 -11.65 -1.36
C MET A 76 -2.56 -12.10 -0.08
N ILE A 77 -3.31 -12.23 1.01
CA ILE A 77 -2.78 -12.72 2.30
C ILE A 77 -2.17 -14.12 2.18
N ASN A 78 -2.79 -15.01 1.42
CA ASN A 78 -2.24 -16.34 1.19
C ASN A 78 -0.91 -16.31 0.43
N HIS A 79 -0.78 -15.45 -0.59
CA HIS A 79 0.48 -15.24 -1.30
C HIS A 79 1.55 -14.62 -0.41
N ALA A 80 1.18 -13.61 0.41
CA ALA A 80 2.10 -12.95 1.34
C ALA A 80 2.63 -13.92 2.40
N ARG A 81 1.77 -14.77 2.99
CA ARG A 81 2.18 -15.83 3.92
C ARG A 81 3.17 -16.79 3.28
N LYS A 82 2.92 -17.24 2.06
CA LYS A 82 3.83 -18.13 1.33
C LYS A 82 5.18 -17.46 1.04
N ARG A 83 5.17 -16.19 0.66
CA ARG A 83 6.40 -15.40 0.41
C ARG A 83 7.26 -15.27 1.66
N CYS A 84 6.63 -15.09 2.80
CA CYS A 84 7.28 -14.84 4.09
C CYS A 84 7.38 -16.08 4.98
N GLU A 85 7.12 -17.29 4.47
CA GLU A 85 7.04 -18.53 5.27
C GLU A 85 8.27 -18.81 6.13
N ASN A 86 9.45 -18.37 5.69
CA ASN A 86 10.71 -18.52 6.42
C ASN A 86 11.05 -17.34 7.34
N LEU A 87 10.18 -16.32 7.44
CA LEU A 87 10.36 -15.13 8.26
C LEU A 87 9.40 -15.16 9.45
N LYS A 88 9.84 -15.77 10.56
CA LYS A 88 9.02 -15.97 11.77
C LYS A 88 8.53 -14.67 12.42
N GLN A 89 9.16 -13.54 12.11
CA GLN A 89 8.79 -12.21 12.57
C GLN A 89 7.67 -11.56 11.74
N THR A 90 7.05 -12.29 10.80
CA THR A 90 5.91 -11.78 10.03
C THR A 90 4.59 -12.38 10.50
N GLU A 91 3.55 -11.56 10.53
CA GLU A 91 2.15 -11.96 10.74
C GLU A 91 1.27 -11.33 9.67
N PHE A 92 0.17 -12.01 9.31
CA PHE A 92 -0.72 -11.54 8.26
C PHE A 92 -2.18 -11.64 8.69
N TYR A 93 -2.92 -10.54 8.51
CA TYR A 93 -4.34 -10.44 8.81
C TYR A 93 -5.14 -10.03 7.59
N GLU A 94 -6.28 -10.67 7.42
CA GLU A 94 -7.32 -10.17 6.53
C GLU A 94 -8.09 -9.08 7.26
N GLY A 95 -8.22 -7.88 6.66
CA GLY A 95 -8.90 -6.79 7.33
C GLY A 95 -8.98 -5.52 6.48
N ASP A 96 -9.77 -4.57 6.99
CA ASP A 96 -9.97 -3.26 6.38
C ASP A 96 -9.06 -2.22 7.04
N ALA A 97 -8.48 -1.33 6.20
CA ALA A 97 -7.61 -0.24 6.68
C ALA A 97 -8.34 0.77 7.59
N GLY A 98 -9.65 0.84 7.53
CA GLY A 98 -10.48 1.67 8.41
C GLY A 98 -10.71 1.08 9.80
N LYS A 99 -10.19 -0.14 10.08
CA LYS A 99 -10.23 -0.78 11.39
C LYS A 99 -9.01 -1.67 11.56
N LEU A 100 -7.90 -1.10 11.99
CA LEU A 100 -6.63 -1.81 12.10
C LEU A 100 -6.60 -2.72 13.34
N PRO A 101 -6.17 -4.00 13.20
CA PRO A 101 -6.16 -4.98 14.30
C PRO A 101 -4.92 -4.81 15.19
N VAL A 102 -4.65 -3.59 15.61
CA VAL A 102 -3.48 -3.22 16.40
C VAL A 102 -3.90 -2.22 17.47
N ASP A 103 -3.36 -2.37 18.67
CA ASP A 103 -3.61 -1.47 19.79
C ASP A 103 -3.04 -0.06 19.57
N ASP A 104 -3.57 0.90 20.32
CA ASP A 104 -3.15 2.30 20.26
C ASP A 104 -1.66 2.45 20.60
N GLN A 105 -0.97 3.29 19.84
CA GLN A 105 0.41 3.71 20.10
C GLN A 105 1.39 2.55 20.31
N THR A 106 1.26 1.48 19.53
CA THR A 106 2.13 0.29 19.63
C THR A 106 3.15 0.21 18.52
N LEU A 107 2.91 0.82 17.36
CA LEU A 107 3.78 0.69 16.20
C LEU A 107 4.86 1.77 16.12
N ASP A 108 6.06 1.36 15.73
CA ASP A 108 7.19 2.26 15.47
C ASP A 108 7.10 2.87 14.07
N ALA A 109 6.56 2.13 13.12
CA ALA A 109 6.34 2.61 11.75
C ALA A 109 5.17 1.89 11.05
N ALA A 110 4.62 2.53 10.02
CA ALA A 110 3.64 1.94 9.12
C ALA A 110 3.88 2.38 7.67
N SER A 111 3.53 1.52 6.72
CA SER A 111 3.44 1.85 5.30
C SER A 111 2.03 1.69 4.77
N CYS A 112 1.70 2.48 3.76
CA CYS A 112 0.45 2.37 3.02
C CYS A 112 0.75 2.74 1.56
N THR A 113 0.83 1.71 0.70
CA THR A 113 1.25 1.88 -0.70
C THR A 113 0.14 1.49 -1.65
N GLN A 114 -0.37 2.42 -2.45
CA GLN A 114 -1.42 2.22 -3.44
C GLN A 114 -2.71 1.63 -2.84
N VAL A 115 -3.17 2.17 -1.70
CA VAL A 115 -4.36 1.68 -0.96
C VAL A 115 -5.42 2.76 -0.84
N LEU A 116 -5.05 3.97 -0.43
CA LEU A 116 -6.00 5.04 -0.10
C LEU A 116 -6.83 5.47 -1.32
N LEU A 117 -6.30 5.30 -2.52
CA LEU A 117 -7.04 5.59 -3.76
C LEU A 117 -8.31 4.71 -3.90
N TYR A 118 -8.35 3.53 -3.28
CA TYR A 118 -9.50 2.61 -3.28
C TYR A 118 -10.42 2.80 -2.08
N VAL A 119 -10.04 3.62 -1.12
CA VAL A 119 -10.78 3.83 0.12
C VAL A 119 -11.82 4.94 -0.05
N LYS A 120 -13.05 4.71 0.43
CA LYS A 120 -14.12 5.71 0.42
C LYS A 120 -13.99 6.72 1.55
N ASP A 121 -13.59 6.25 2.73
CA ASP A 121 -13.45 7.08 3.95
C ASP A 121 -11.97 7.20 4.33
N VAL A 122 -11.22 7.99 3.54
CA VAL A 122 -9.81 8.27 3.79
C VAL A 122 -9.58 8.92 5.17
N PRO A 123 -10.41 9.88 5.64
CA PRO A 123 -10.28 10.42 6.98
C PRO A 123 -10.26 9.36 8.09
N ASN A 124 -11.15 8.38 8.06
CA ASN A 124 -11.17 7.30 9.04
C ASN A 124 -9.89 6.46 9.00
N VAL A 125 -9.39 6.12 7.81
CA VAL A 125 -8.14 5.37 7.66
C VAL A 125 -6.93 6.17 8.22
N LEU A 126 -6.87 7.48 7.98
CA LEU A 126 -5.82 8.33 8.52
C LEU A 126 -5.90 8.43 10.06
N ALA A 127 -7.12 8.46 10.61
CA ALA A 127 -7.32 8.42 12.07
C ALA A 127 -6.80 7.10 12.67
N GLU A 128 -7.11 5.96 12.05
CA GLU A 128 -6.59 4.66 12.46
C GLU A 128 -5.05 4.59 12.37
N MET A 129 -4.47 5.06 11.27
CA MET A 129 -3.01 5.14 11.12
C MET A 129 -2.38 6.00 12.23
N ARG A 130 -3.04 7.10 12.62
CA ARG A 130 -2.55 7.95 13.71
C ARG A 130 -2.69 7.27 15.07
N ARG A 131 -3.81 6.56 15.31
CA ARG A 131 -4.09 5.84 16.54
C ARG A 131 -3.03 4.80 16.88
N ILE A 132 -2.64 3.98 15.88
CA ILE A 132 -1.72 2.85 16.10
C ILE A 132 -0.26 3.26 16.27
N LEU A 133 0.13 4.44 15.77
CA LEU A 133 1.52 4.89 15.82
C LEU A 133 1.88 5.50 17.17
N LYS A 134 3.00 5.09 17.72
CA LYS A 134 3.64 5.72 18.88
C LYS A 134 3.87 7.22 18.66
N PRO A 135 4.01 8.03 19.72
CA PRO A 135 4.62 9.35 19.59
C PRO A 135 5.98 9.25 18.90
N GLY A 136 6.19 10.01 17.82
CA GLY A 136 7.40 9.93 16.99
C GLY A 136 7.47 8.74 16.05
N GLY A 137 6.41 7.91 15.97
CA GLY A 137 6.28 6.86 14.98
C GLY A 137 6.22 7.42 13.55
N ARG A 138 6.61 6.62 12.58
CA ARG A 138 6.76 7.03 11.17
C ARG A 138 5.67 6.41 10.31
N LEU A 139 5.12 7.22 9.38
CA LEU A 139 4.18 6.78 8.35
C LEU A 139 4.73 7.10 6.97
N VAL A 140 4.78 6.13 6.10
CA VAL A 140 5.07 6.36 4.67
C VAL A 140 3.85 5.99 3.85
N ILE A 141 3.36 6.95 3.07
CA ILE A 141 2.25 6.76 2.12
C ILE A 141 2.78 6.97 0.71
N VAL A 142 2.44 6.06 -0.18
CA VAL A 142 2.75 6.16 -1.62
C VAL A 142 1.46 5.96 -2.40
N GLU A 143 1.06 6.98 -3.14
CA GLU A 143 -0.16 6.96 -3.96
C GLU A 143 0.12 7.53 -5.36
N THR A 144 -0.67 7.09 -6.35
CA THR A 144 -0.62 7.62 -7.71
C THR A 144 -1.67 8.69 -7.90
N ASP A 145 -1.26 9.86 -8.41
CA ASP A 145 -2.18 10.88 -8.91
C ASP A 145 -2.63 10.53 -10.34
N TRP A 146 -3.75 9.84 -10.43
CA TRP A 146 -4.32 9.44 -11.72
C TRP A 146 -4.87 10.62 -12.54
N ARG A 147 -5.14 11.76 -11.90
CA ARG A 147 -5.55 12.99 -12.59
C ARG A 147 -4.37 13.80 -13.14
N GLY A 148 -3.16 13.55 -12.62
CA GLY A 148 -1.92 14.12 -13.13
C GLY A 148 -1.35 13.36 -14.35
N VAL A 149 -1.98 12.26 -14.78
CA VAL A 149 -1.53 11.49 -15.95
C VAL A 149 -1.90 12.20 -17.25
N VAL A 150 -0.93 12.35 -18.13
CA VAL A 150 -1.13 12.85 -19.49
C VAL A 150 -0.96 11.70 -20.48
N LEU A 151 -2.00 11.38 -21.22
CA LEU A 151 -1.95 10.41 -22.32
C LEU A 151 -1.77 11.18 -23.63
N ASN A 152 -0.60 11.06 -24.24
CA ASN A 152 -0.34 11.62 -25.56
C ASN A 152 -0.90 10.66 -26.64
N ASN A 153 -2.15 10.88 -27.00
CA ASN A 153 -2.88 10.10 -28.00
C ASN A 153 -3.63 11.03 -28.95
N ALA A 154 -3.64 10.72 -30.23
CA ALA A 154 -4.36 11.48 -31.26
C ALA A 154 -5.89 11.27 -31.22
N ASP A 155 -6.41 10.29 -30.46
CA ASP A 155 -7.83 10.02 -30.30
C ASP A 155 -8.34 10.48 -28.93
N ASP A 156 -8.90 11.67 -28.88
CA ASP A 156 -9.48 12.24 -27.65
C ASP A 156 -10.64 11.41 -27.12
N SER A 157 -11.42 10.75 -27.99
CA SER A 157 -12.53 9.88 -27.57
C SER A 157 -12.02 8.65 -26.82
N LEU A 158 -10.94 8.04 -27.30
CA LEU A 158 -10.29 6.92 -26.61
C LEU A 158 -9.68 7.36 -25.29
N THR A 159 -8.99 8.50 -25.26
CA THR A 159 -8.40 9.08 -24.06
C THR A 159 -9.47 9.33 -22.98
N ASN A 160 -10.59 9.93 -23.35
CA ASN A 160 -11.72 10.18 -22.43
C ASN A 160 -12.34 8.87 -21.90
N LYS A 161 -12.46 7.83 -22.72
CA LYS A 161 -12.93 6.51 -22.28
C LYS A 161 -11.99 5.87 -21.27
N ILE A 162 -10.66 5.98 -21.47
CA ILE A 162 -9.66 5.46 -20.55
C ILE A 162 -9.78 6.19 -19.18
N PHE A 163 -9.81 7.52 -19.18
CA PHE A 163 -9.96 8.29 -17.93
C PHE A 163 -11.30 7.99 -17.21
N SER A 164 -12.39 7.88 -17.95
CA SER A 164 -13.70 7.52 -17.37
C SER A 164 -13.68 6.13 -16.73
N ALA A 165 -12.98 5.17 -17.35
CA ALA A 165 -12.82 3.83 -16.78
C ALA A 165 -11.98 3.87 -15.50
N TRP A 166 -10.91 4.64 -15.44
CA TRP A 166 -10.10 4.83 -14.23
C TRP A 166 -10.89 5.50 -13.12
N ASP A 167 -11.64 6.56 -13.41
CA ASP A 167 -12.50 7.24 -12.43
C ASP A 167 -13.55 6.32 -11.82
N SER A 168 -14.01 5.33 -12.56
CA SER A 168 -14.95 4.33 -12.03
C SER A 168 -14.26 3.22 -11.21
N ALA A 169 -12.96 3.02 -11.41
CA ALA A 169 -12.19 1.96 -10.74
C ALA A 169 -11.59 2.39 -9.39
N VAL A 170 -11.43 3.70 -9.16
CA VAL A 170 -10.81 4.25 -7.94
C VAL A 170 -11.75 5.22 -7.24
N SER A 171 -11.74 5.21 -5.91
CA SER A 171 -12.61 6.08 -5.10
C SER A 171 -12.09 7.53 -5.01
N SER A 172 -10.78 7.72 -5.11
CA SER A 172 -10.12 9.02 -4.91
C SER A 172 -8.97 9.21 -5.90
N PRO A 173 -9.24 9.45 -7.20
CA PRO A 173 -8.22 9.47 -8.26
C PRO A 173 -7.22 10.63 -8.14
N ASN A 174 -7.54 11.71 -7.42
CA ASN A 174 -6.70 12.89 -7.19
C ASN A 174 -6.29 13.05 -5.72
N LEU A 175 -6.33 11.99 -4.93
CA LEU A 175 -6.01 12.00 -3.50
C LEU A 175 -4.64 12.63 -3.19
N PRO A 176 -3.55 12.36 -3.93
CA PRO A 176 -2.22 12.89 -3.60
C PRO A 176 -2.18 14.41 -3.45
N VAL A 177 -2.95 15.15 -4.26
CA VAL A 177 -3.02 16.62 -4.20
C VAL A 177 -3.59 17.13 -2.87
N HIS A 178 -4.46 16.32 -2.23
CA HIS A 178 -5.15 16.67 -0.98
C HIS A 178 -4.54 16.01 0.26
N LEU A 179 -3.57 15.11 0.08
CA LEU A 179 -3.08 14.24 1.16
C LEU A 179 -2.37 15.03 2.26
N ILE A 180 -1.52 16.01 1.91
CA ILE A 180 -0.78 16.80 2.91
C ILE A 180 -1.71 17.58 3.86
N PRO A 181 -2.72 18.34 3.38
CA PRO A 181 -3.69 18.97 4.26
C PRO A 181 -4.46 17.98 5.14
N LEU A 182 -4.85 16.82 4.59
CA LEU A 182 -5.52 15.76 5.35
C LEU A 182 -4.63 15.21 6.46
N LEU A 183 -3.38 14.89 6.19
CA LEU A 183 -2.43 14.42 7.17
C LEU A 183 -2.25 15.41 8.33
N LYS A 184 -2.08 16.71 8.02
CA LYS A 184 -1.97 17.76 9.03
C LYS A 184 -3.22 17.82 9.91
N LYS A 185 -4.41 17.74 9.31
CA LYS A 185 -5.71 17.72 10.04
C LYS A 185 -5.81 16.53 11.00
N HIS A 186 -5.21 15.38 10.67
CA HIS A 186 -5.19 14.17 11.49
C HIS A 186 -4.00 14.09 12.45
N GLY A 187 -3.27 15.19 12.67
CA GLY A 187 -2.22 15.28 13.69
C GLY A 187 -0.86 14.72 13.27
N PHE A 188 -0.65 14.49 11.97
CA PHE A 188 0.68 14.19 11.46
C PHE A 188 1.49 15.48 11.29
N SER A 189 2.76 15.42 11.64
CA SER A 189 3.72 16.53 11.59
C SER A 189 5.00 16.10 10.88
N GLN A 190 5.90 17.04 10.59
CA GLN A 190 7.17 16.79 9.90
C GLN A 190 6.97 16.04 8.55
N ILE A 191 5.96 16.47 7.80
CA ILE A 191 5.62 15.87 6.50
C ILE A 191 6.67 16.31 5.47
N GLN A 192 7.25 15.35 4.78
CA GLN A 192 8.30 15.54 3.75
C GLN A 192 7.81 15.07 2.39
#